data_8ac301dc39799f8bd136ac4663055952
#
_entry.id   8ac301dc39799f8bd136ac4663055952
#
_cell.length_a   1.000
_cell.length_b   1.000
_cell.length_c   1.000
_cell.angle_alpha   90.00
_cell.angle_beta   90.00
_cell.angle_gamma   90.00
#
_symmetry.space_group_name_H-M   'P 1'
#
loop_
_entity.id
_entity.type
_entity.pdbx_description
1 polymer ?
#
loop_
_entity_poly.entity_id
_entity_poly.type
_entity_poly.pdbx_seq_one_letter_code
_entity_poly.pdbx_strand_id
1 'polypeptide(L)'
;MAAKKLLPSSLALAVLIAGSGAARADKTIKVPDSDTTVTVGGYVKLDAIWSDVSAGVDSVGDQELNTSLIPVGPTAGQHKKDQVTLHARQTRLFFGTSTPTSYGPVTTYIEGDFFGADGNESVTNSNNFRIRHAYGTFGNLLAGQFWTNFFNEQTYAETLDFGGPAGEIFIRQAQVRWTQKFARGDWSVSAESPESLFAIPGSAATFRSDSDHFPDLTGRTKFTLGRGTYSLGALGRNIHIDSPSAPAASGAKWGGAATFNGIVPLFGRDDLRFDLNAGNAIGRYQVSGFLPDGYLDASGHVRLARQESAFIAYRHFWTPSLRSTLELSATNSRPPAGTFSGINQSDHSQHLNLIWSPVANVSLGGEILHADRSVTGGARGDLNRLQFSAQYNF
;
A
#
# COMPACT_ATOMS: atom_id res chain seq x y z
N MET A 1 -45.60 17.90 -29.88
CA MET A 1 -44.93 17.36 -28.69
C MET A 1 -43.50 17.01 -29.09
N ALA A 2 -42.54 17.87 -28.75
CA ALA A 2 -41.13 17.70 -29.12
C ALA A 2 -40.40 16.94 -28.00
N ALA A 3 -39.91 15.77 -28.33
CA ALA A 3 -39.08 14.99 -27.40
C ALA A 3 -37.72 15.66 -27.22
N LYS A 4 -37.40 16.12 -26.01
CA LYS A 4 -36.08 16.59 -25.62
C LYS A 4 -35.14 15.36 -25.58
N LYS A 5 -34.23 15.30 -26.55
CA LYS A 5 -33.05 14.41 -26.48
C LYS A 5 -32.16 14.86 -25.33
N LEU A 6 -32.12 14.10 -24.26
CA LEU A 6 -31.08 14.18 -23.25
C LEU A 6 -29.77 13.69 -23.87
N LEU A 7 -28.82 14.59 -24.06
CA LEU A 7 -27.44 14.25 -24.41
C LEU A 7 -26.79 13.53 -23.21
N PRO A 8 -26.18 12.35 -23.40
CA PRO A 8 -25.37 11.76 -22.35
C PRO A 8 -24.06 12.56 -22.23
N SER A 9 -23.84 13.14 -21.08
CA SER A 9 -22.56 13.73 -20.71
C SER A 9 -21.53 12.61 -20.61
N SER A 10 -20.74 12.45 -21.69
CA SER A 10 -19.54 11.60 -21.73
C SER A 10 -18.45 12.20 -20.83
N LEU A 11 -18.48 11.88 -19.54
CA LEU A 11 -17.32 12.06 -18.66
C LEU A 11 -16.47 10.78 -18.74
N ALA A 12 -15.42 10.84 -19.55
CA ALA A 12 -14.35 9.86 -19.49
C ALA A 12 -13.81 9.81 -18.05
N LEU A 13 -13.91 8.66 -17.41
CA LEU A 13 -13.29 8.38 -16.12
C LEU A 13 -11.79 8.25 -16.34
N ALA A 14 -11.07 9.38 -16.31
CA ALA A 14 -9.64 9.34 -16.14
C ALA A 14 -9.39 8.81 -14.72
N VAL A 15 -9.03 7.54 -14.59
CA VAL A 15 -8.46 6.99 -13.35
C VAL A 15 -7.12 7.69 -13.16
N LEU A 16 -7.12 8.81 -12.45
CA LEU A 16 -5.93 9.46 -11.97
C LEU A 16 -5.32 8.54 -10.91
N ILE A 17 -4.38 7.71 -11.34
CA ILE A 17 -3.50 7.01 -10.40
C ILE A 17 -2.56 8.08 -9.85
N ALA A 18 -2.89 8.60 -8.67
CA ALA A 18 -2.03 9.49 -7.92
C ALA A 18 -0.86 8.68 -7.36
N GLY A 19 0.16 8.48 -8.17
CA GLY A 19 1.49 8.16 -7.70
C GLY A 19 2.38 9.34 -8.01
N SER A 20 3.13 9.83 -7.03
CA SER A 20 4.17 10.88 -7.09
C SER A 20 3.95 11.95 -8.16
N GLY A 21 3.84 13.20 -7.75
CA GLY A 21 3.44 14.37 -8.56
C GLY A 21 4.28 14.76 -9.78
N ALA A 22 4.93 13.82 -10.45
CA ALA A 22 5.55 14.01 -11.76
C ALA A 22 4.51 13.78 -12.87
N ALA A 23 4.43 14.69 -13.82
CA ALA A 23 3.59 14.53 -15.00
C ALA A 23 3.96 13.22 -15.72
N ARG A 24 2.97 12.33 -15.91
CA ARG A 24 3.17 11.11 -16.72
C ARG A 24 3.30 11.49 -18.17
N ALA A 25 4.28 10.94 -18.84
CA ALA A 25 4.47 11.03 -20.28
C ALA A 25 3.78 9.85 -21.01
N ASP A 26 2.55 9.52 -20.61
CA ASP A 26 1.80 8.39 -21.15
C ASP A 26 1.53 8.59 -22.64
N LYS A 27 1.86 7.60 -23.47
CA LYS A 27 1.56 7.61 -24.90
C LYS A 27 0.28 6.85 -25.17
N THR A 28 -0.73 7.55 -25.68
CA THR A 28 -2.00 6.96 -26.13
C THR A 28 -2.00 6.86 -27.65
N ILE A 29 -2.27 5.66 -28.15
CA ILE A 29 -2.30 5.33 -29.58
C ILE A 29 -3.67 4.75 -29.90
N LYS A 30 -4.32 5.23 -30.96
CA LYS A 30 -5.54 4.61 -31.49
C LYS A 30 -5.17 3.35 -32.27
N VAL A 31 -5.84 2.25 -32.01
CA VAL A 31 -5.68 1.01 -32.79
C VAL A 31 -6.29 1.22 -34.19
N PRO A 32 -5.57 0.93 -35.29
CA PRO A 32 -6.13 1.03 -36.63
C PRO A 32 -7.43 0.22 -36.76
N ASP A 33 -8.37 0.74 -37.51
CA ASP A 33 -9.68 0.13 -37.81
C ASP A 33 -10.50 -0.27 -36.55
N SER A 34 -10.25 0.39 -35.41
CA SER A 34 -10.92 0.15 -34.16
C SER A 34 -11.17 1.47 -33.41
N ASP A 35 -12.20 1.49 -32.54
CA ASP A 35 -12.41 2.60 -31.60
C ASP A 35 -11.58 2.45 -30.33
N THR A 36 -10.79 1.39 -30.20
CA THR A 36 -9.94 1.12 -29.08
C THR A 36 -8.72 2.04 -29.07
N THR A 37 -8.41 2.59 -27.91
CA THR A 37 -7.14 3.26 -27.61
C THR A 37 -6.27 2.41 -26.71
N VAL A 38 -4.97 2.47 -26.92
CA VAL A 38 -3.94 1.80 -26.09
C VAL A 38 -3.10 2.88 -25.45
N THR A 39 -2.87 2.77 -24.16
CA THR A 39 -1.96 3.63 -23.41
C THR A 39 -0.81 2.81 -22.86
N VAL A 40 0.41 3.27 -23.05
CA VAL A 40 1.64 2.66 -22.54
C VAL A 40 2.42 3.73 -21.81
N GLY A 41 3.02 3.38 -20.71
CA GLY A 41 3.87 4.29 -19.94
C GLY A 41 4.53 3.58 -18.78
N GLY A 42 5.22 4.37 -17.98
CA GLY A 42 5.96 3.87 -16.83
C GLY A 42 7.06 4.81 -16.40
N TYR A 43 7.99 4.26 -15.64
CA TYR A 43 9.21 4.97 -15.28
C TYR A 43 10.36 3.99 -15.03
N VAL A 44 11.59 4.48 -15.24
CA VAL A 44 12.80 3.86 -14.71
C VAL A 44 13.17 4.59 -13.43
N LYS A 45 13.49 3.86 -12.38
CA LYS A 45 13.95 4.44 -11.11
C LYS A 45 15.18 3.69 -10.62
N LEU A 46 16.22 4.44 -10.23
CA LEU A 46 17.38 3.97 -9.49
C LEU A 46 17.27 4.48 -8.07
N ASP A 47 17.46 3.58 -7.10
CA ASP A 47 17.60 3.89 -5.69
C ASP A 47 18.99 3.52 -5.21
N ALA A 48 19.62 4.41 -4.44
CA ALA A 48 20.88 4.20 -3.72
C ALA A 48 20.61 4.42 -2.23
N ILE A 49 20.81 3.38 -1.43
CA ILE A 49 20.37 3.28 -0.05
C ILE A 49 21.56 3.00 0.85
N TRP A 50 21.71 3.77 1.94
CA TRP A 50 22.59 3.49 3.06
C TRP A 50 21.76 3.22 4.30
N SER A 51 21.99 2.08 4.93
CA SER A 51 21.26 1.68 6.14
C SER A 51 22.21 1.42 7.31
N ASP A 52 21.76 1.85 8.48
CA ASP A 52 22.28 1.49 9.79
C ASP A 52 21.13 0.81 10.56
N VAL A 53 21.25 -0.47 10.85
CA VAL A 53 20.15 -1.30 11.39
C VAL A 53 20.62 -2.03 12.64
N SER A 54 19.72 -2.23 13.61
CA SER A 54 19.95 -3.05 14.78
C SER A 54 20.61 -4.37 14.42
N ALA A 55 21.64 -4.78 15.17
CA ALA A 55 22.29 -6.07 14.95
C ALA A 55 21.35 -7.21 15.29
N GLY A 56 21.49 -8.29 14.55
CA GLY A 56 20.66 -9.49 14.69
C GLY A 56 20.78 -10.37 13.46
N VAL A 57 19.73 -11.09 13.17
CA VAL A 57 19.62 -11.86 11.92
C VAL A 57 19.64 -10.87 10.75
N ASP A 58 20.35 -11.22 9.67
CA ASP A 58 20.42 -10.38 8.48
C ASP A 58 19.01 -10.10 7.98
N SER A 59 18.67 -8.80 7.89
CA SER A 59 17.43 -8.39 7.27
C SER A 59 17.60 -8.51 5.75
N VAL A 60 16.69 -9.20 5.11
CA VAL A 60 16.59 -9.26 3.63
C VAL A 60 15.91 -8.01 3.06
N GLY A 61 15.70 -6.95 3.83
CA GLY A 61 14.85 -5.82 3.47
C GLY A 61 15.59 -4.52 3.15
N ASP A 62 16.84 -4.58 2.65
CA ASP A 62 17.62 -3.36 2.37
C ASP A 62 17.12 -2.56 1.15
N GLN A 63 16.05 -2.98 0.50
CA GLN A 63 15.59 -2.42 -0.76
C GLN A 63 14.32 -1.57 -0.63
N GLU A 64 13.59 -1.76 0.47
CA GLU A 64 12.42 -0.98 0.86
C GLU A 64 12.27 -1.04 2.38
N LEU A 65 11.56 -0.11 2.99
CA LEU A 65 11.22 -0.20 4.40
C LEU A 65 10.24 -1.37 4.60
N ASN A 66 10.69 -2.34 5.36
CA ASN A 66 9.84 -3.40 5.91
C ASN A 66 10.14 -3.53 7.40
N THR A 67 9.34 -2.89 8.22
CA THR A 67 9.57 -2.85 9.67
C THR A 67 9.55 -4.24 10.31
N SER A 68 8.85 -5.22 9.71
CA SER A 68 8.87 -6.62 10.17
C SER A 68 10.24 -7.29 10.11
N LEU A 69 11.14 -6.75 9.28
CA LEU A 69 12.49 -7.28 9.08
C LEU A 69 13.55 -6.57 9.91
N ILE A 70 13.22 -5.49 10.64
CA ILE A 70 14.15 -4.85 11.57
C ILE A 70 14.50 -5.86 12.67
N PRO A 71 15.78 -6.23 12.86
CA PRO A 71 16.19 -7.19 13.87
C PRO A 71 15.86 -6.69 15.29
N VAL A 72 15.37 -7.59 16.12
CA VAL A 72 15.03 -7.32 17.54
C VAL A 72 15.74 -8.33 18.44
N GLY A 73 15.96 -7.97 19.69
CA GLY A 73 16.52 -8.90 20.66
C GLY A 73 17.64 -8.30 21.52
N PRO A 74 18.39 -9.12 22.28
CA PRO A 74 19.38 -8.63 23.24
C PRO A 74 20.60 -7.98 22.58
N THR A 75 20.84 -8.24 21.30
CA THR A 75 21.93 -7.60 20.51
C THR A 75 21.47 -6.38 19.74
N ALA A 76 20.18 -5.98 19.83
CA ALA A 76 19.64 -4.87 19.06
C ALA A 76 20.28 -3.51 19.38
N GLY A 77 20.90 -3.34 20.55
CA GLY A 77 21.70 -2.15 20.88
C GLY A 77 23.04 -2.05 20.14
N GLN A 78 23.48 -3.12 19.44
CA GLN A 78 24.59 -3.08 18.49
C GLN A 78 24.01 -2.82 17.11
N HIS A 79 24.74 -2.10 16.24
CA HIS A 79 24.27 -1.78 14.90
C HIS A 79 25.20 -2.35 13.83
N LYS A 80 24.60 -2.86 12.74
CA LYS A 80 25.28 -3.06 11.46
C LYS A 80 25.22 -1.76 10.69
N LYS A 81 26.36 -1.10 10.54
CA LYS A 81 26.50 0.22 9.93
C LYS A 81 26.89 0.09 8.46
N ASP A 82 26.65 1.19 7.73
CA ASP A 82 27.17 1.43 6.40
C ASP A 82 26.78 0.34 5.38
N GLN A 83 25.59 -0.24 5.52
CA GLN A 83 25.07 -1.17 4.50
C GLN A 83 24.60 -0.38 3.29
N VAL A 84 25.17 -0.70 2.13
CA VAL A 84 24.88 -0.01 0.86
C VAL A 84 24.19 -0.94 -0.10
N THR A 85 23.06 -0.50 -0.64
CA THR A 85 22.32 -1.21 -1.67
C THR A 85 21.96 -0.26 -2.81
N LEU A 86 22.20 -0.67 -4.04
CA LEU A 86 21.74 0.04 -5.24
C LEU A 86 20.83 -0.90 -6.03
N HIS A 87 19.64 -0.41 -6.40
CA HIS A 87 18.72 -1.22 -7.19
C HIS A 87 17.80 -0.37 -8.08
N ALA A 88 17.27 -1.02 -9.15
CA ALA A 88 16.27 -0.43 -10.05
C ALA A 88 14.91 -1.15 -9.95
N ARG A 89 14.62 -1.84 -8.85
CA ARG A 89 13.43 -2.71 -8.68
C ARG A 89 12.12 -1.95 -8.73
N GLN A 90 12.10 -0.67 -8.36
CA GLN A 90 10.89 0.14 -8.42
C GLN A 90 10.52 0.57 -9.85
N THR A 91 11.40 0.33 -10.83
CA THR A 91 11.08 0.53 -12.26
C THR A 91 9.73 -0.11 -12.58
N ARG A 92 8.86 0.64 -13.26
CA ARG A 92 7.45 0.28 -13.44
C ARG A 92 7.03 0.42 -14.87
N LEU A 93 6.24 -0.54 -15.33
CA LEU A 93 5.64 -0.56 -16.66
C LEU A 93 4.14 -0.73 -16.52
N PHE A 94 3.38 -0.05 -17.37
CA PHE A 94 1.95 -0.30 -17.48
C PHE A 94 1.46 -0.26 -18.91
N PHE A 95 0.36 -0.97 -19.12
CA PHE A 95 -0.38 -1.05 -20.36
C PHE A 95 -1.88 -0.93 -20.04
N GLY A 96 -2.58 -0.11 -20.79
CA GLY A 96 -4.02 0.06 -20.65
C GLY A 96 -4.73 0.10 -21.99
N THR A 97 -6.00 -0.30 -22.01
CA THR A 97 -6.88 -0.14 -23.17
C THR A 97 -8.17 0.58 -22.78
N SER A 98 -8.77 1.28 -23.75
CA SER A 98 -10.11 1.84 -23.61
C SER A 98 -10.87 1.69 -24.92
N THR A 99 -12.01 1.02 -24.87
CA THR A 99 -12.91 0.80 -26.01
C THR A 99 -14.26 1.39 -25.70
N PRO A 100 -14.75 2.41 -26.43
CA PRO A 100 -16.10 2.94 -26.28
C PRO A 100 -17.14 1.87 -26.64
N THR A 101 -18.23 1.80 -25.85
CA THR A 101 -19.39 0.97 -26.16
C THR A 101 -20.68 1.75 -25.93
N SER A 102 -21.82 1.22 -26.40
CA SER A 102 -23.13 1.82 -26.15
C SER A 102 -23.52 1.91 -24.67
N TYR A 103 -22.86 1.14 -23.80
CA TYR A 103 -23.07 1.10 -22.34
C TYR A 103 -22.00 1.84 -21.54
N GLY A 104 -21.09 2.55 -22.22
CA GLY A 104 -19.93 3.21 -21.64
C GLY A 104 -18.62 2.50 -22.01
N PRO A 105 -17.46 3.08 -21.67
CA PRO A 105 -16.17 2.49 -22.03
C PRO A 105 -15.91 1.20 -21.26
N VAL A 106 -15.37 0.20 -21.98
CA VAL A 106 -14.67 -0.94 -21.38
C VAL A 106 -13.20 -0.59 -21.31
N THR A 107 -12.59 -0.67 -20.14
CA THR A 107 -11.17 -0.41 -19.97
C THR A 107 -10.45 -1.60 -19.40
N THR A 108 -9.15 -1.73 -19.71
CA THR A 108 -8.24 -2.66 -19.03
C THR A 108 -7.01 -1.92 -18.57
N TYR A 109 -6.36 -2.43 -17.52
CA TYR A 109 -5.11 -1.88 -17.01
C TYR A 109 -4.26 -2.98 -16.40
N ILE A 110 -3.00 -3.05 -16.81
CA ILE A 110 -2.00 -3.98 -16.27
C ILE A 110 -0.78 -3.16 -15.90
N GLU A 111 -0.27 -3.32 -14.69
CA GLU A 111 0.92 -2.65 -14.17
C GLU A 111 1.78 -3.65 -13.41
N GLY A 112 3.09 -3.52 -13.55
CA GLY A 112 4.04 -4.31 -12.78
C GLY A 112 5.33 -3.57 -12.49
N ASP A 113 6.08 -4.09 -11.52
CA ASP A 113 7.43 -3.67 -11.12
C ASP A 113 8.34 -4.90 -10.91
N PHE A 114 9.57 -4.67 -10.42
CA PHE A 114 10.56 -5.73 -10.22
C PHE A 114 10.80 -6.07 -8.74
N PHE A 115 9.83 -5.84 -7.87
CA PHE A 115 9.85 -6.28 -6.47
C PHE A 115 9.24 -7.69 -6.25
N GLY A 116 9.23 -8.56 -7.27
CA GLY A 116 8.58 -9.88 -7.21
C GLY A 116 9.27 -10.88 -6.29
N ALA A 117 10.57 -10.94 -6.33
CA ALA A 117 11.41 -11.77 -5.47
C ALA A 117 12.84 -11.20 -5.48
N ASP A 118 13.62 -11.63 -4.49
CA ASP A 118 15.02 -11.26 -4.42
C ASP A 118 15.79 -11.77 -5.63
N GLY A 119 16.64 -10.92 -6.16
CA GLY A 119 17.51 -11.23 -7.26
C GLY A 119 18.87 -11.71 -6.81
N ASN A 120 19.72 -11.89 -7.78
CA ASN A 120 21.13 -12.25 -7.58
C ASN A 120 22.01 -11.09 -8.04
N GLU A 121 22.70 -10.45 -7.12
CA GLU A 121 23.56 -9.30 -7.37
C GLU A 121 24.96 -9.70 -7.90
N SER A 122 25.28 -10.99 -7.94
CA SER A 122 26.61 -11.48 -8.31
C SER A 122 26.99 -11.15 -9.77
N VAL A 123 26.02 -11.12 -10.67
CA VAL A 123 26.27 -10.93 -12.12
C VAL A 123 25.37 -9.86 -12.74
N THR A 124 24.06 -9.89 -12.48
CA THR A 124 23.10 -9.07 -13.26
C THR A 124 21.97 -8.46 -12.41
N ASN A 125 22.04 -8.48 -11.09
CA ASN A 125 20.97 -7.98 -10.23
C ASN A 125 19.57 -8.43 -10.69
N SER A 126 19.42 -9.72 -11.00
CA SER A 126 18.19 -10.28 -11.56
C SER A 126 17.06 -10.20 -10.55
N ASN A 127 15.94 -9.58 -10.93
CA ASN A 127 14.76 -9.42 -10.09
C ASN A 127 13.54 -9.91 -10.84
N ASN A 128 12.60 -10.53 -10.14
CA ASN A 128 11.38 -11.03 -10.75
C ASN A 128 10.37 -9.89 -10.93
N PHE A 129 9.76 -9.85 -12.12
CA PHE A 129 8.64 -9.00 -12.40
C PHE A 129 7.41 -9.48 -11.62
N ARG A 130 6.71 -8.57 -10.95
CA ARG A 130 5.44 -8.86 -10.27
C ARG A 130 4.31 -8.02 -10.84
N ILE A 131 3.11 -8.60 -10.91
CA ILE A 131 1.89 -7.87 -11.24
C ILE A 131 1.47 -7.06 -10.02
N ARG A 132 1.31 -5.75 -10.22
CA ARG A 132 0.74 -4.84 -9.22
C ARG A 132 -0.77 -4.71 -9.41
N HIS A 133 -1.16 -4.36 -10.62
CA HIS A 133 -2.55 -4.20 -11.02
C HIS A 133 -2.82 -5.02 -12.28
N ALA A 134 -3.98 -5.66 -12.33
CA ALA A 134 -4.50 -6.33 -13.52
C ALA A 134 -6.03 -6.35 -13.40
N TYR A 135 -6.70 -5.37 -13.98
CA TYR A 135 -8.16 -5.24 -13.86
C TYR A 135 -8.80 -4.69 -15.11
N GLY A 136 -10.11 -4.91 -15.22
CA GLY A 136 -10.96 -4.26 -16.18
C GLY A 136 -12.10 -3.49 -15.53
N THR A 137 -12.63 -2.47 -16.23
CA THR A 137 -13.82 -1.74 -15.80
C THR A 137 -14.88 -1.74 -16.88
N PHE A 138 -16.14 -1.77 -16.45
CA PHE A 138 -17.31 -1.60 -17.32
C PHE A 138 -18.39 -0.82 -16.56
N GLY A 139 -18.63 0.40 -16.98
CA GLY A 139 -19.53 1.29 -16.25
C GLY A 139 -19.07 1.52 -14.80
N ASN A 140 -19.88 1.10 -13.85
CA ASN A 140 -19.60 1.22 -12.40
C ASN A 140 -18.84 0.03 -11.83
N LEU A 141 -18.63 -1.03 -12.61
CA LEU A 141 -18.02 -2.28 -12.18
C LEU A 141 -16.51 -2.26 -12.45
N LEU A 142 -15.72 -2.72 -11.48
CA LEU A 142 -14.32 -3.10 -11.61
C LEU A 142 -14.20 -4.58 -11.23
N ALA A 143 -13.45 -5.34 -12.03
CA ALA A 143 -13.10 -6.72 -11.72
C ALA A 143 -11.63 -6.98 -12.03
N GLY A 144 -10.92 -7.62 -11.11
CA GLY A 144 -9.49 -7.96 -11.22
C GLY A 144 -8.70 -7.53 -9.99
N GLN A 145 -7.37 -7.53 -10.12
CA GLN A 145 -6.45 -7.15 -9.05
C GLN A 145 -6.21 -5.65 -9.04
N PHE A 146 -6.56 -5.02 -7.93
CA PHE A 146 -6.37 -3.58 -7.72
C PHE A 146 -6.13 -3.30 -6.23
N TRP A 147 -5.87 -2.03 -5.87
CA TRP A 147 -5.87 -1.60 -4.47
C TRP A 147 -7.16 -2.02 -3.79
N THR A 148 -7.05 -2.50 -2.54
CA THR A 148 -8.24 -2.73 -1.72
C THR A 148 -9.12 -1.49 -1.71
N ASN A 149 -10.44 -1.69 -1.66
CA ASN A 149 -11.36 -0.58 -1.52
C ASN A 149 -11.28 0.10 -0.14
N PHE A 150 -10.65 -0.54 0.83
CA PHE A 150 -10.38 0.02 2.16
C PHE A 150 -9.25 1.07 2.14
N PHE A 151 -8.38 1.07 1.13
CA PHE A 151 -7.32 2.06 0.91
C PHE A 151 -7.77 3.21 0.02
N ASN A 152 -7.34 4.44 0.32
CA ASN A 152 -7.49 5.60 -0.55
C ASN A 152 -6.14 6.00 -1.15
N GLU A 153 -5.86 5.53 -2.34
CA GLU A 153 -4.61 5.76 -3.06
C GLU A 153 -4.24 7.24 -3.28
N GLN A 154 -5.21 8.15 -3.15
CA GLN A 154 -4.95 9.59 -3.28
C GLN A 154 -4.25 10.16 -2.05
N THR A 155 -4.38 9.53 -0.89
CA THR A 155 -3.74 9.99 0.36
C THR A 155 -2.30 9.53 0.51
N TYR A 156 -1.77 8.74 -0.44
CA TYR A 156 -0.40 8.24 -0.42
C TYR A 156 0.61 9.33 -0.06
N ALA A 157 1.45 9.10 0.95
CA ALA A 157 2.53 10.00 1.30
C ALA A 157 3.62 9.96 0.22
N GLU A 158 4.19 11.10 -0.14
CA GLU A 158 5.26 11.16 -1.14
C GLU A 158 6.61 10.88 -0.48
N THR A 159 6.95 9.59 -0.31
CA THR A 159 8.26 9.12 0.15
C THR A 159 9.11 8.66 -1.03
N LEU A 160 10.44 8.63 -0.88
CA LEU A 160 11.34 8.00 -1.84
C LEU A 160 11.43 6.50 -1.61
N ASP A 161 11.43 6.09 -0.34
CA ASP A 161 11.36 4.67 0.01
C ASP A 161 10.03 4.06 -0.45
N PHE A 162 10.11 2.87 -1.04
CA PHE A 162 8.92 2.19 -1.59
C PHE A 162 8.01 1.62 -0.50
N GLY A 163 8.57 1.23 0.64
CA GLY A 163 7.82 0.66 1.76
C GLY A 163 6.89 1.67 2.44
N GLY A 164 7.07 2.98 2.15
CA GLY A 164 6.16 4.05 2.59
C GLY A 164 6.04 4.17 4.11
N PRO A 165 4.99 4.83 4.59
CA PRO A 165 4.68 4.92 6.02
C PRO A 165 4.39 3.57 6.65
N ALA A 166 4.99 3.29 7.82
CA ALA A 166 4.74 2.05 8.57
C ALA A 166 3.26 1.83 8.93
N GLY A 167 2.50 2.92 9.15
CA GLY A 167 1.08 2.86 9.52
C GLY A 167 0.09 2.87 8.35
N GLU A 168 0.53 2.74 7.11
CA GLU A 168 -0.32 2.82 5.92
C GLU A 168 -1.08 1.52 5.66
N ILE A 169 -2.30 1.65 5.15
CA ILE A 169 -3.01 0.53 4.50
C ILE A 169 -2.47 0.38 3.09
N PHE A 170 -1.90 -0.78 2.76
CA PHE A 170 -1.17 -0.97 1.51
C PHE A 170 -1.27 -2.39 0.97
N ILE A 171 -2.44 -2.77 0.47
CA ILE A 171 -2.65 -4.10 -0.11
C ILE A 171 -3.36 -4.04 -1.45
N ARG A 172 -2.94 -4.90 -2.37
CA ARG A 172 -3.57 -5.14 -3.67
C ARG A 172 -4.06 -6.57 -3.72
N GLN A 173 -5.30 -6.77 -4.14
CA GLN A 173 -5.88 -8.10 -4.22
C GLN A 173 -6.96 -8.19 -5.30
N ALA A 174 -7.25 -9.41 -5.76
CA ALA A 174 -8.34 -9.68 -6.68
C ALA A 174 -9.67 -9.29 -6.02
N GLN A 175 -10.54 -8.64 -6.77
CA GLN A 175 -11.80 -8.12 -6.25
C GLN A 175 -12.83 -7.90 -7.35
N VAL A 176 -14.08 -7.83 -6.93
CA VAL A 176 -15.17 -7.23 -7.69
C VAL A 176 -15.65 -6.02 -6.88
N ARG A 177 -15.69 -4.85 -7.53
CA ARG A 177 -16.06 -3.58 -6.89
C ARG A 177 -17.12 -2.86 -7.69
N TRP A 178 -18.15 -2.38 -7.02
CA TRP A 178 -19.11 -1.45 -7.56
C TRP A 178 -18.86 -0.06 -7.00
N THR A 179 -18.81 0.96 -7.88
CA THR A 179 -18.64 2.36 -7.51
C THR A 179 -19.75 3.21 -8.08
N GLN A 180 -20.45 3.97 -7.24
CA GLN A 180 -21.52 4.87 -7.65
C GLN A 180 -21.13 6.32 -7.30
N LYS A 181 -21.13 7.19 -8.31
CA LYS A 181 -20.87 8.63 -8.12
C LYS A 181 -22.11 9.37 -7.62
N PHE A 182 -21.87 10.41 -6.84
CA PHE A 182 -22.85 11.42 -6.48
C PHE A 182 -22.24 12.83 -6.61
N ALA A 183 -22.99 13.90 -6.32
CA ALA A 183 -22.60 15.28 -6.66
C ALA A 183 -21.24 15.74 -6.08
N ARG A 184 -20.82 15.22 -4.91
CA ARG A 184 -19.59 15.64 -4.23
C ARG A 184 -18.64 14.49 -3.92
N GLY A 185 -18.80 13.34 -4.59
CA GLY A 185 -17.96 12.18 -4.33
C GLY A 185 -18.47 10.91 -4.96
N ASP A 186 -18.11 9.80 -4.33
CA ASP A 186 -18.59 8.47 -4.69
C ASP A 186 -18.72 7.59 -3.43
N TRP A 187 -19.50 6.53 -3.56
CA TRP A 187 -19.44 5.40 -2.63
C TRP A 187 -19.16 4.12 -3.41
N SER A 188 -18.53 3.18 -2.75
CA SER A 188 -18.18 1.90 -3.35
C SER A 188 -18.28 0.76 -2.34
N VAL A 189 -18.56 -0.44 -2.87
CA VAL A 189 -18.52 -1.68 -2.12
C VAL A 189 -17.74 -2.70 -2.90
N SER A 190 -17.01 -3.59 -2.21
CA SER A 190 -16.27 -4.67 -2.87
C SER A 190 -16.35 -5.97 -2.09
N ALA A 191 -16.19 -7.06 -2.85
CA ALA A 191 -15.83 -8.38 -2.35
C ALA A 191 -14.41 -8.67 -2.85
N GLU A 192 -13.50 -8.96 -1.92
CA GLU A 192 -12.07 -9.04 -2.16
C GLU A 192 -11.53 -10.42 -1.76
N SER A 193 -10.42 -10.84 -2.40
CA SER A 193 -9.79 -12.14 -2.12
C SER A 193 -9.39 -12.23 -0.65
N PRO A 194 -9.88 -13.23 0.11
CA PRO A 194 -9.52 -13.40 1.51
C PRO A 194 -8.12 -14.03 1.63
N GLU A 195 -7.52 -13.82 2.78
CA GLU A 195 -6.31 -14.50 3.26
C GLU A 195 -6.20 -14.26 4.76
N SER A 196 -5.93 -15.27 5.57
CA SER A 196 -5.78 -15.14 7.01
C SER A 196 -4.37 -15.49 7.46
N LEU A 197 -3.68 -14.52 8.07
CA LEU A 197 -2.33 -14.65 8.59
C LEU A 197 -2.35 -14.79 10.11
N PHE A 198 -1.79 -15.89 10.62
CA PHE A 198 -1.76 -16.20 12.05
C PHE A 198 -0.36 -16.05 12.64
N ALA A 199 -0.29 -15.52 13.85
CA ALA A 199 0.92 -15.53 14.63
C ALA A 199 1.34 -16.96 15.00
N ILE A 200 2.63 -17.30 14.80
CA ILE A 200 3.21 -18.60 15.11
C ILE A 200 4.06 -18.51 16.37
N PRO A 201 3.92 -19.44 17.32
CA PRO A 201 4.78 -19.50 18.50
C PRO A 201 6.28 -19.54 18.14
N GLY A 202 7.05 -18.63 18.71
CA GLY A 202 8.50 -18.58 18.53
C GLY A 202 8.99 -18.05 17.18
N SER A 203 8.11 -17.48 16.35
CA SER A 203 8.47 -16.93 15.05
C SER A 203 7.91 -15.52 14.87
N ALA A 204 8.69 -14.63 14.26
CA ALA A 204 8.19 -13.33 13.78
C ALA A 204 7.38 -13.45 12.48
N ALA A 205 7.54 -14.57 11.76
CA ALA A 205 6.76 -14.84 10.56
C ALA A 205 5.31 -15.22 10.89
N THR A 206 4.40 -14.87 10.01
CA THR A 206 3.01 -15.32 10.07
C THR A 206 2.81 -16.60 9.29
N PHE A 207 1.82 -17.39 9.69
CA PHE A 207 1.37 -18.59 8.99
C PHE A 207 0.11 -18.26 8.17
N ARG A 208 0.05 -18.73 6.93
CA ARG A 208 -1.13 -18.65 6.06
C ARG A 208 -2.06 -19.81 6.36
N SER A 209 -3.35 -19.53 6.48
CA SER A 209 -4.30 -20.59 6.76
C SER A 209 -4.71 -21.38 5.51
N ASP A 210 -4.70 -20.78 4.33
CA ASP A 210 -5.15 -21.36 3.03
C ASP A 210 -6.56 -21.97 3.07
N SER A 211 -7.39 -21.58 4.03
CA SER A 211 -8.71 -22.18 4.28
C SER A 211 -9.84 -21.14 4.46
N ASP A 212 -9.68 -19.97 3.91
CA ASP A 212 -10.67 -18.89 4.02
C ASP A 212 -11.95 -19.21 3.26
N HIS A 213 -13.11 -19.05 3.92
CA HIS A 213 -14.42 -19.44 3.39
C HIS A 213 -15.24 -18.29 2.83
N PHE A 214 -14.93 -17.05 3.20
CA PHE A 214 -15.69 -15.88 2.81
C PHE A 214 -14.77 -14.79 2.27
N PRO A 215 -15.19 -14.03 1.25
CA PRO A 215 -14.45 -12.88 0.78
C PRO A 215 -14.39 -11.81 1.87
N ASP A 216 -13.31 -11.01 1.86
CA ASP A 216 -13.25 -9.79 2.63
C ASP A 216 -14.24 -8.78 2.01
N LEU A 217 -15.05 -8.14 2.84
CA LEU A 217 -16.07 -7.18 2.40
C LEU A 217 -15.64 -5.77 2.79
N THR A 218 -15.71 -4.85 1.85
CA THR A 218 -15.43 -3.44 2.14
C THR A 218 -16.52 -2.52 1.67
N GLY A 219 -16.67 -1.40 2.36
CA GLY A 219 -17.48 -0.26 1.92
C GLY A 219 -16.69 1.02 2.12
N ARG A 220 -16.76 1.95 1.16
CA ARG A 220 -16.07 3.24 1.24
C ARG A 220 -16.95 4.35 0.68
N THR A 221 -16.83 5.56 1.25
CA THR A 221 -17.31 6.79 0.62
C THR A 221 -16.17 7.80 0.54
N LYS A 222 -15.98 8.40 -0.63
CA LYS A 222 -15.12 9.56 -0.85
C LYS A 222 -15.97 10.79 -1.04
N PHE A 223 -15.58 11.91 -0.42
CA PHE A 223 -16.34 13.16 -0.52
C PHE A 223 -15.44 14.38 -0.39
N THR A 224 -15.88 15.47 -1.01
CA THR A 224 -15.24 16.80 -0.89
C THR A 224 -15.98 17.63 0.14
N LEU A 225 -15.25 18.17 1.12
CA LEU A 225 -15.75 19.09 2.12
C LEU A 225 -14.79 20.30 2.24
N GLY A 226 -15.30 21.50 2.01
CA GLY A 226 -14.46 22.70 1.93
C GLY A 226 -13.43 22.56 0.79
N ARG A 227 -12.14 22.69 1.11
CA ARG A 227 -11.03 22.52 0.18
C ARG A 227 -10.47 21.11 0.16
N GLY A 228 -10.82 20.28 1.14
CA GLY A 228 -10.28 18.95 1.32
C GLY A 228 -11.11 17.87 0.64
N THR A 229 -10.44 16.76 0.33
CA THR A 229 -11.06 15.49 -0.09
C THR A 229 -10.82 14.45 1.00
N TYR A 230 -11.89 13.79 1.41
CA TYR A 230 -11.88 12.84 2.52
C TYR A 230 -12.45 11.50 2.10
N SER A 231 -12.11 10.47 2.84
CA SER A 231 -12.69 9.14 2.66
C SER A 231 -12.97 8.50 4.03
N LEU A 232 -14.11 7.83 4.11
CA LEU A 232 -14.47 6.94 5.22
C LEU A 232 -14.67 5.55 4.65
N GLY A 233 -14.06 4.55 5.28
CA GLY A 233 -14.17 3.16 4.86
C GLY A 233 -14.44 2.21 6.04
N ALA A 234 -15.04 1.08 5.71
CA ALA A 234 -15.26 -0.04 6.63
C ALA A 234 -14.80 -1.34 5.98
N LEU A 235 -14.30 -2.26 6.79
CA LEU A 235 -13.81 -3.58 6.42
C LEU A 235 -14.44 -4.62 7.33
N GLY A 236 -14.95 -5.71 6.76
CA GLY A 236 -15.43 -6.89 7.48
C GLY A 236 -14.74 -8.15 6.94
N ARG A 237 -14.17 -8.97 7.82
CA ARG A 237 -13.41 -10.17 7.48
C ARG A 237 -13.77 -11.35 8.34
N ASN A 238 -13.78 -12.53 7.75
CA ASN A 238 -13.85 -13.80 8.47
C ASN A 238 -12.44 -14.39 8.57
N ILE A 239 -11.80 -14.20 9.72
CA ILE A 239 -10.45 -14.73 10.00
C ILE A 239 -10.60 -16.20 10.36
N HIS A 240 -10.13 -17.08 9.48
CA HIS A 240 -10.38 -18.51 9.56
C HIS A 240 -9.08 -19.32 9.49
N ILE A 241 -9.01 -20.38 10.27
CA ILE A 241 -7.96 -21.40 10.21
C ILE A 241 -8.57 -22.79 10.30
N ASP A 242 -8.09 -23.67 9.44
CA ASP A 242 -8.31 -25.11 9.51
C ASP A 242 -6.99 -25.80 9.16
N SER A 243 -6.31 -26.33 10.15
CA SER A 243 -5.00 -26.95 9.97
C SER A 243 -5.07 -28.46 10.11
N PRO A 244 -5.00 -29.23 9.03
CA PRO A 244 -4.98 -30.69 9.08
C PRO A 244 -3.82 -31.26 9.90
N SER A 245 -2.68 -30.55 9.92
CA SER A 245 -1.48 -30.95 10.70
C SER A 245 -1.54 -30.53 12.17
N ALA A 246 -2.49 -29.68 12.55
CA ALA A 246 -2.73 -29.26 13.92
C ALA A 246 -4.25 -29.14 14.15
N PRO A 247 -4.98 -30.26 14.27
CA PRO A 247 -6.46 -30.26 14.34
C PRO A 247 -7.05 -29.43 15.49
N ALA A 248 -6.25 -29.18 16.55
CA ALA A 248 -6.65 -28.24 17.61
C ALA A 248 -6.67 -26.77 17.17
N ALA A 249 -5.96 -26.43 16.08
CA ALA A 249 -5.92 -25.09 15.52
C ALA A 249 -7.01 -24.99 14.43
N SER A 250 -8.25 -24.88 14.83
CA SER A 250 -9.38 -24.69 13.92
C SER A 250 -10.35 -23.66 14.47
N GLY A 251 -11.01 -22.94 13.58
CA GLY A 251 -12.05 -22.00 13.94
C GLY A 251 -12.06 -20.73 13.13
N ALA A 252 -13.06 -19.91 13.37
CA ALA A 252 -13.27 -18.65 12.68
C ALA A 252 -13.71 -17.55 13.65
N LYS A 253 -13.34 -16.31 13.30
CA LYS A 253 -13.84 -15.10 13.96
C LYS A 253 -14.11 -14.02 12.93
N TRP A 254 -15.29 -13.41 13.03
CA TRP A 254 -15.57 -12.18 12.32
C TRP A 254 -14.88 -11.00 13.02
N GLY A 255 -14.16 -10.22 12.24
CA GLY A 255 -13.55 -8.98 12.67
C GLY A 255 -13.93 -7.84 11.75
N GLY A 256 -13.65 -6.61 12.18
CA GLY A 256 -13.91 -5.42 11.40
C GLY A 256 -12.92 -4.32 11.67
N ALA A 257 -12.83 -3.38 10.75
CA ALA A 257 -12.02 -2.18 10.87
C ALA A 257 -12.69 -0.98 10.19
N ALA A 258 -12.29 0.21 10.60
CA ALA A 258 -12.67 1.47 9.98
C ALA A 258 -11.42 2.26 9.59
N THR A 259 -11.52 3.02 8.51
CA THR A 259 -10.50 3.99 8.07
C THR A 259 -11.11 5.36 7.89
N PHE A 260 -10.36 6.40 8.24
CA PHE A 260 -10.63 7.78 7.89
C PHE A 260 -9.37 8.43 7.38
N ASN A 261 -9.41 8.94 6.16
CA ASN A 261 -8.24 9.52 5.51
C ASN A 261 -8.61 10.73 4.66
N GLY A 262 -7.62 11.51 4.27
CA GLY A 262 -7.87 12.69 3.47
C GLY A 262 -6.64 13.43 3.00
N ILE A 263 -6.90 14.37 2.08
CA ILE A 263 -5.95 15.38 1.59
C ILE A 263 -6.57 16.74 1.82
N VAL A 264 -5.84 17.59 2.50
CA VAL A 264 -6.23 18.96 2.81
C VAL A 264 -5.25 19.93 2.16
N PRO A 265 -5.63 20.64 1.07
CA PRO A 265 -4.82 21.72 0.53
C PRO A 265 -4.69 22.84 1.58
N LEU A 266 -3.46 23.27 1.83
CA LEU A 266 -3.14 24.33 2.81
C LEU A 266 -2.82 25.66 2.12
N PHE A 267 -1.55 26.00 2.00
CA PHE A 267 -1.06 27.26 1.44
C PHE A 267 -0.47 27.03 0.04
N GLY A 268 -0.81 27.85 -0.92
CA GLY A 268 -0.28 27.72 -2.29
C GLY A 268 -0.56 26.33 -2.88
N ARG A 269 0.51 25.52 -3.04
CA ARG A 269 0.48 24.14 -3.52
C ARG A 269 0.64 23.09 -2.42
N ASP A 270 0.81 23.53 -1.18
CA ASP A 270 1.05 22.65 -0.05
C ASP A 270 -0.18 21.83 0.30
N ASP A 271 0.03 20.62 0.76
CA ASP A 271 -1.04 19.75 1.25
C ASP A 271 -0.63 18.97 2.50
N LEU A 272 -1.64 18.66 3.30
CA LEU A 272 -1.58 17.72 4.40
C LEU A 272 -2.33 16.46 4.01
N ARG A 273 -1.72 15.31 4.22
CA ARG A 273 -2.30 13.98 4.00
C ARG A 273 -2.31 13.22 5.30
N PHE A 274 -3.34 12.42 5.50
CA PHE A 274 -3.43 11.57 6.68
C PHE A 274 -4.23 10.31 6.40
N ASP A 275 -3.96 9.27 7.18
CA ASP A 275 -4.69 8.01 7.22
C ASP A 275 -4.78 7.53 8.67
N LEU A 276 -6.00 7.21 9.13
CA LEU A 276 -6.28 6.74 10.49
C LEU A 276 -7.09 5.46 10.40
N ASN A 277 -6.59 4.40 10.99
CA ASN A 277 -7.19 3.06 10.91
C ASN A 277 -7.35 2.46 12.31
N ALA A 278 -8.49 1.85 12.58
CA ALA A 278 -8.75 1.17 13.84
C ALA A 278 -9.71 0.00 13.67
N GLY A 279 -9.43 -1.10 14.39
CA GLY A 279 -10.27 -2.29 14.34
C GLY A 279 -9.64 -3.50 15.00
N ASN A 280 -10.08 -4.67 14.58
CA ASN A 280 -9.51 -5.97 14.98
C ASN A 280 -9.34 -6.93 13.79
N ALA A 281 -9.34 -6.38 12.57
CA ALA A 281 -9.18 -7.12 11.33
C ALA A 281 -8.30 -6.36 10.31
N ILE A 282 -7.45 -5.43 10.76
CA ILE A 282 -6.52 -4.69 9.89
C ILE A 282 -5.46 -5.67 9.36
N GLY A 283 -4.71 -6.31 10.26
CA GLY A 283 -3.74 -7.39 9.96
C GLY A 283 -2.94 -7.18 8.68
N ARG A 284 -3.11 -8.09 7.73
CA ARG A 284 -2.42 -8.09 6.44
C ARG A 284 -2.74 -6.88 5.53
N TYR A 285 -3.76 -6.08 5.86
CA TYR A 285 -4.07 -4.86 5.11
C TYR A 285 -3.05 -3.75 5.32
N GLN A 286 -2.32 -3.82 6.44
CA GLN A 286 -1.22 -2.91 6.71
C GLN A 286 -0.02 -3.20 5.81
N VAL A 287 0.76 -2.17 5.54
CA VAL A 287 1.99 -2.28 4.74
C VAL A 287 2.87 -3.43 5.22
N SER A 288 3.41 -4.20 4.28
CA SER A 288 4.25 -5.37 4.53
C SER A 288 3.61 -6.47 5.41
N GLY A 289 2.29 -6.41 5.68
CA GLY A 289 1.62 -7.38 6.54
C GLY A 289 2.20 -7.43 7.96
N PHE A 290 2.55 -6.28 8.51
CA PHE A 290 3.28 -6.16 9.79
C PHE A 290 2.57 -6.88 10.95
N LEU A 291 1.24 -6.74 11.07
CA LEU A 291 0.46 -7.37 12.11
C LEU A 291 -0.16 -8.69 11.63
N PRO A 292 -0.26 -9.72 12.49
CA PRO A 292 -1.08 -10.88 12.16
C PRO A 292 -2.57 -10.53 12.17
N ASP A 293 -3.36 -11.27 11.38
CA ASP A 293 -4.82 -11.18 11.38
C ASP A 293 -5.41 -11.84 12.62
N GLY A 294 -4.85 -12.98 13.02
CA GLY A 294 -5.33 -13.77 14.13
C GLY A 294 -4.22 -14.33 15.04
N TYR A 295 -4.61 -14.71 16.21
CA TYR A 295 -3.81 -15.36 17.24
C TYR A 295 -4.50 -16.65 17.67
N LEU A 296 -3.73 -17.67 18.01
CA LEU A 296 -4.28 -18.90 18.60
C LEU A 296 -4.05 -18.89 20.11
N ASP A 297 -5.12 -19.15 20.88
CA ASP A 297 -4.97 -19.40 22.31
C ASP A 297 -4.41 -20.81 22.59
N ALA A 298 -4.14 -21.12 23.85
CA ALA A 298 -3.59 -22.42 24.27
C ALA A 298 -4.49 -23.62 23.89
N SER A 299 -5.76 -23.39 23.60
CA SER A 299 -6.72 -24.40 23.16
C SER A 299 -6.87 -24.43 21.62
N GLY A 300 -6.10 -23.61 20.89
CA GLY A 300 -6.16 -23.51 19.43
C GLY A 300 -7.30 -22.66 18.88
N HIS A 301 -8.06 -21.94 19.73
CA HIS A 301 -9.13 -21.07 19.25
C HIS A 301 -8.61 -19.73 18.72
N VAL A 302 -9.24 -19.25 17.65
CA VAL A 302 -8.94 -17.95 17.05
C VAL A 302 -9.30 -16.81 18.00
N ARG A 303 -8.34 -15.89 18.21
CA ARG A 303 -8.49 -14.64 18.94
C ARG A 303 -8.07 -13.48 18.03
N LEU A 304 -8.76 -12.36 18.15
CA LEU A 304 -8.44 -11.13 17.43
C LEU A 304 -7.86 -10.10 18.39
N ALA A 305 -6.90 -9.31 17.90
CA ALA A 305 -6.30 -8.21 18.64
C ALA A 305 -6.94 -6.87 18.22
N ARG A 306 -7.02 -5.92 19.13
CA ARG A 306 -7.23 -4.53 18.77
C ARG A 306 -5.99 -4.01 18.05
N GLN A 307 -6.18 -3.39 16.89
CA GLN A 307 -5.15 -2.88 16.02
C GLN A 307 -5.49 -1.44 15.63
N GLU A 308 -4.48 -0.59 15.63
CA GLU A 308 -4.58 0.83 15.29
C GLU A 308 -3.37 1.18 14.44
N SER A 309 -3.55 1.94 13.36
CA SER A 309 -2.45 2.48 12.58
C SER A 309 -2.79 3.87 12.04
N ALA A 310 -1.79 4.68 11.84
CA ALA A 310 -1.96 6.02 11.33
C ALA A 310 -0.70 6.55 10.67
N PHE A 311 -0.87 7.47 9.72
CA PHE A 311 0.18 8.39 9.33
C PHE A 311 -0.37 9.81 9.11
N ILE A 312 0.55 10.77 9.15
CA ILE A 312 0.34 12.15 8.75
C ILE A 312 1.54 12.62 7.93
N ALA A 313 1.30 13.27 6.80
CA ALA A 313 2.36 13.77 5.92
C ALA A 313 2.05 15.21 5.48
N TYR A 314 3.02 16.11 5.67
CA TYR A 314 2.97 17.47 5.17
C TYR A 314 3.91 17.64 4.00
N ARG A 315 3.35 18.02 2.82
CA ARG A 315 4.13 18.30 1.63
C ARG A 315 4.20 19.79 1.38
N HIS A 316 5.43 20.32 1.30
CA HIS A 316 5.74 21.71 1.07
C HIS A 316 6.41 21.94 -0.28
N PHE A 317 5.98 22.93 -1.02
CA PHE A 317 6.58 23.35 -2.28
C PHE A 317 7.43 24.62 -2.09
N TRP A 318 8.75 24.47 -2.03
CA TRP A 318 9.71 25.57 -1.99
C TRP A 318 9.68 26.41 -3.28
N THR A 319 9.57 25.73 -4.42
CA THR A 319 9.42 26.27 -5.76
C THR A 319 8.47 25.39 -6.57
N PRO A 320 8.08 25.75 -7.80
CA PRO A 320 7.31 24.83 -8.67
C PRO A 320 8.00 23.48 -8.95
N SER A 321 9.33 23.42 -8.84
CA SER A 321 10.14 22.22 -9.13
C SER A 321 10.81 21.60 -7.92
N LEU A 322 10.77 22.23 -6.74
CA LEU A 322 11.43 21.75 -5.52
C LEU A 322 10.40 21.61 -4.40
N ARG A 323 10.31 20.42 -3.79
CA ARG A 323 9.38 20.10 -2.71
C ARG A 323 9.98 19.19 -1.69
N SER A 324 9.42 19.19 -0.50
CA SER A 324 9.75 18.31 0.61
C SER A 324 8.49 17.69 1.18
N THR A 325 8.61 16.47 1.69
CA THR A 325 7.57 15.83 2.50
C THR A 325 8.16 15.43 3.84
N LEU A 326 7.51 15.85 4.92
CA LEU A 326 7.70 15.30 6.27
C LEU A 326 6.54 14.36 6.55
N GLU A 327 6.85 13.12 6.88
CA GLU A 327 5.89 12.08 7.22
C GLU A 327 6.21 11.48 8.59
N LEU A 328 5.16 11.18 9.37
CA LEU A 328 5.22 10.51 10.67
C LEU A 328 4.15 9.43 10.69
N SER A 329 4.50 8.21 11.10
CA SER A 329 3.54 7.12 11.19
C SER A 329 3.77 6.20 12.38
N ALA A 330 2.70 5.48 12.75
CA ALA A 330 2.71 4.52 13.83
C ALA A 330 1.69 3.41 13.60
N THR A 331 2.05 2.21 14.09
CA THR A 331 1.13 1.08 14.24
C THR A 331 1.21 0.55 15.65
N ASN A 332 0.09 0.08 16.17
CA ASN A 332 0.03 -0.58 17.46
C ASN A 332 -1.01 -1.71 17.47
N SER A 333 -0.65 -2.81 18.11
CA SER A 333 -1.54 -3.94 18.36
C SER A 333 -1.59 -4.23 19.85
N ARG A 334 -2.76 -4.69 20.32
CA ARG A 334 -2.95 -5.22 21.69
C ARG A 334 -3.25 -6.72 21.61
N PRO A 335 -2.19 -7.55 21.54
CA PRO A 335 -2.37 -8.99 21.46
C PRO A 335 -3.16 -9.55 22.65
N PRO A 336 -3.87 -10.66 22.48
CA PRO A 336 -4.57 -11.33 23.58
C PRO A 336 -3.62 -11.74 24.71
N ALA A 337 -4.13 -11.77 25.96
CA ALA A 337 -3.35 -12.27 27.09
C ALA A 337 -2.88 -13.70 26.83
N GLY A 338 -1.64 -14.01 27.20
CA GLY A 338 -1.02 -15.30 26.95
C GLY A 338 -0.38 -15.46 25.55
N THR A 339 -0.39 -14.41 24.72
CA THR A 339 0.37 -14.42 23.47
C THR A 339 1.87 -14.57 23.77
N PHE A 340 2.53 -15.49 23.07
CA PHE A 340 3.97 -15.74 23.23
C PHE A 340 4.82 -14.54 22.74
N SER A 341 6.09 -14.54 23.12
CA SER A 341 7.04 -13.47 22.76
C SER A 341 7.45 -13.54 21.30
N GLY A 342 7.87 -12.39 20.74
CA GLY A 342 8.44 -12.30 19.39
C GLY A 342 7.44 -11.95 18.30
N ILE A 343 6.16 -11.73 18.61
CA ILE A 343 5.16 -11.30 17.62
C ILE A 343 5.17 -9.79 17.47
N ASN A 344 5.10 -9.28 16.23
CA ASN A 344 5.02 -7.86 15.96
C ASN A 344 3.90 -7.18 16.74
N GLN A 345 4.23 -6.10 17.43
CA GLN A 345 3.30 -5.39 18.30
C GLN A 345 3.15 -3.92 17.92
N SER A 346 4.25 -3.21 17.72
CA SER A 346 4.23 -1.82 17.26
C SER A 346 5.40 -1.50 16.38
N ASP A 347 5.19 -0.58 15.46
CA ASP A 347 6.22 0.06 14.67
C ASP A 347 5.95 1.56 14.51
N HIS A 348 7.01 2.31 14.18
CA HIS A 348 6.94 3.70 13.82
C HIS A 348 7.86 3.95 12.62
N SER A 349 7.53 4.93 11.80
CA SER A 349 8.45 5.47 10.83
C SER A 349 8.35 6.99 10.72
N GLN A 350 9.45 7.60 10.30
CA GLN A 350 9.59 9.03 10.09
C GLN A 350 10.38 9.23 8.81
N HIS A 351 9.84 9.97 7.85
CA HIS A 351 10.49 10.27 6.58
C HIS A 351 10.60 11.78 6.39
N LEU A 352 11.75 12.24 5.95
CA LEU A 352 11.93 13.61 5.49
C LEU A 352 12.71 13.60 4.18
N ASN A 353 12.11 14.12 3.13
CA ASN A 353 12.75 14.17 1.82
C ASN A 353 12.87 15.58 1.24
N LEU A 354 13.68 15.68 0.20
CA LEU A 354 13.78 16.81 -0.70
C LEU A 354 13.79 16.26 -2.12
N ILE A 355 12.83 16.67 -2.95
CA ILE A 355 12.64 16.19 -4.32
C ILE A 355 12.70 17.37 -5.28
N TRP A 356 13.60 17.28 -6.24
CA TRP A 356 13.76 18.25 -7.33
C TRP A 356 13.34 17.65 -8.68
N SER A 357 12.40 18.30 -9.33
CA SER A 357 11.91 17.92 -10.66
C SER A 357 12.25 19.02 -11.65
N PRO A 358 13.50 19.00 -12.22
CA PRO A 358 13.98 20.05 -13.13
C PRO A 358 13.15 20.16 -14.41
N VAL A 359 12.62 19.03 -14.87
CA VAL A 359 11.69 18.92 -16.01
C VAL A 359 10.58 17.94 -15.66
N ALA A 360 9.48 17.96 -16.41
CA ALA A 360 8.24 17.27 -16.06
C ALA A 360 8.39 15.76 -15.84
N ASN A 361 9.33 15.11 -16.53
CA ASN A 361 9.49 13.66 -16.50
C ASN A 361 10.77 13.19 -15.79
N VAL A 362 11.48 14.07 -15.08
CA VAL A 362 12.66 13.72 -14.26
C VAL A 362 12.44 14.16 -12.84
N SER A 363 12.71 13.29 -11.89
CA SER A 363 12.75 13.59 -10.46
C SER A 363 14.03 13.03 -9.84
N LEU A 364 14.72 13.88 -9.06
CA LEU A 364 15.88 13.52 -8.27
C LEU A 364 15.55 13.83 -6.82
N GLY A 365 15.90 12.94 -5.89
CA GLY A 365 15.56 13.17 -4.48
C GLY A 365 16.55 12.56 -3.51
N GLY A 366 16.58 13.13 -2.30
CA GLY A 366 17.23 12.57 -1.12
C GLY A 366 16.20 12.44 0.01
N GLU A 367 16.27 11.38 0.79
CA GLU A 367 15.41 11.10 1.95
C GLU A 367 16.22 10.57 3.10
N ILE A 368 15.93 11.08 4.30
CA ILE A 368 16.33 10.45 5.55
C ILE A 368 15.11 9.77 6.16
N LEU A 369 15.35 8.57 6.70
CA LEU A 369 14.31 7.73 7.26
C LEU A 369 14.81 7.16 8.59
N HIS A 370 13.94 7.19 9.60
CA HIS A 370 14.08 6.42 10.83
C HIS A 370 12.87 5.54 11.02
N ALA A 371 13.08 4.30 11.44
CA ALA A 371 12.01 3.39 11.81
C ALA A 371 12.40 2.55 13.02
N ASP A 372 11.41 2.18 13.82
CA ASP A 372 11.58 1.26 14.94
C ASP A 372 10.47 0.20 14.97
N ARG A 373 10.76 -0.90 15.64
CA ARG A 373 9.86 -2.04 15.80
C ARG A 373 9.94 -2.58 17.21
N SER A 374 8.80 -2.94 17.78
CA SER A 374 8.73 -3.74 18.99
C SER A 374 7.90 -5.01 18.79
N VAL A 375 8.23 -6.02 19.58
CA VAL A 375 7.52 -7.29 19.60
C VAL A 375 7.00 -7.61 21.00
N THR A 376 6.03 -8.51 21.08
CA THR A 376 5.56 -9.06 22.37
C THR A 376 6.75 -9.63 23.16
N GLY A 377 6.78 -9.41 24.45
CA GLY A 377 7.94 -9.72 25.32
C GLY A 377 8.95 -8.58 25.44
N GLY A 378 8.74 -7.44 24.74
CA GLY A 378 9.45 -6.18 24.95
C GLY A 378 10.76 -6.00 24.18
N ALA A 379 11.16 -6.96 23.31
CA ALA A 379 12.33 -6.78 22.48
C ALA A 379 12.05 -5.71 21.40
N ARG A 380 13.08 -4.89 21.08
CA ARG A 380 13.02 -3.76 20.15
C ARG A 380 14.19 -3.74 19.21
N GLY A 381 14.03 -3.04 18.09
CA GLY A 381 15.09 -2.75 17.14
C GLY A 381 14.73 -1.50 16.34
N ASP A 382 15.71 -0.92 15.67
CA ASP A 382 15.57 0.29 14.88
C ASP A 382 16.41 0.27 13.61
N LEU A 383 16.09 1.16 12.70
CA LEU A 383 16.71 1.37 11.40
C LEU A 383 16.86 2.87 11.15
N ASN A 384 18.04 3.29 10.73
CA ASN A 384 18.28 4.60 10.14
C ASN A 384 18.69 4.42 8.68
N ARG A 385 18.15 5.24 7.79
CA ARG A 385 18.40 5.11 6.35
C ARG A 385 18.59 6.48 5.70
N LEU A 386 19.54 6.54 4.78
CA LEU A 386 19.68 7.62 3.80
C LEU A 386 19.46 7.03 2.43
N GLN A 387 18.54 7.59 1.67
CA GLN A 387 18.22 7.15 0.32
C GLN A 387 18.36 8.29 -0.68
N PHE A 388 18.94 8.02 -1.83
CA PHE A 388 18.91 8.88 -3.02
C PHE A 388 18.18 8.15 -4.14
N SER A 389 17.36 8.90 -4.89
CA SER A 389 16.59 8.34 -5.98
C SER A 389 16.67 9.21 -7.22
N ALA A 390 16.77 8.57 -8.39
CA ALA A 390 16.63 9.19 -9.68
C ALA A 390 15.53 8.47 -10.47
N GLN A 391 14.51 9.21 -10.92
CA GLN A 391 13.38 8.67 -11.66
C GLN A 391 13.17 9.41 -12.97
N TYR A 392 12.96 8.64 -14.05
CA TYR A 392 12.57 9.14 -15.36
C TYR A 392 11.26 8.48 -15.80
N ASN A 393 10.24 9.31 -16.08
CA ASN A 393 8.93 8.87 -16.57
C ASN A 393 8.87 8.94 -18.11
N PHE A 394 8.22 7.96 -18.78
CA PHE A 394 8.11 7.89 -20.24
C PHE A 394 6.73 7.45 -20.72
#